data_ae04f94c0156cbc57515382b813bd7d0
#
_entry.id   ae04f94c0156cbc57515382b813bd7d0
#
_cell.length_a   1.000
_cell.length_b   1.000
_cell.length_c   1.000
_cell.angle_alpha   90.00
_cell.angle_beta   90.00
_cell.angle_gamma   90.00
#
_symmetry.space_group_name_H-M   'P 1'
#
loop_
_entity.id
_entity.type
_entity.pdbx_description
1 polymer ?
#
loop_
_entity_poly.entity_id
_entity_poly.type
_entity_poly.pdbx_seq_one_letter_code
_entity_poly.pdbx_strand_id
1 'polypeptide(L)'
;SLFRAAPKGGAPTAMHPMLTTAVKAARRAGNVINRGARDLDLLKVSSKGPKDFVSEIDHAAEAAIVETLLGAYPTHAILAEEGTAKGENAQAEYVWIIDPLDGTTNFLHGFPQYCVSIALEHRGIVTQGVIYDPVRNDLFTATRGRGAFLNDRRIRVSKRHHLRDCLIGTGFPFRDGSFLDTYLAMMKEMITHTAGLRRPGAAALEALHHHPVVDDLV
;
A
#
# COMPACT_ATOMS: atom_id res chain seq x y z
N SER A 1 -3.34 3.60 -14.90
CA SER A 1 -3.92 2.43 -14.22
C SER A 1 -3.04 1.20 -14.44
N LEU A 2 -2.44 0.66 -13.36
CA LEU A 2 -1.60 -0.55 -13.34
C LEU A 2 -2.38 -1.83 -13.74
N PHE A 3 -3.70 -1.79 -13.72
CA PHE A 3 -4.58 -2.95 -13.80
C PHE A 3 -5.17 -3.24 -15.18
N ARG A 4 -4.51 -2.84 -16.27
CA ARG A 4 -4.96 -3.18 -17.62
C ARG A 4 -4.71 -4.66 -17.93
N ALA A 5 -5.74 -5.36 -18.42
CA ALA A 5 -5.71 -6.79 -18.68
C ALA A 5 -4.56 -7.23 -19.63
N ALA A 6 -3.82 -8.25 -19.22
CA ALA A 6 -2.83 -8.93 -20.06
C ALA A 6 -3.48 -10.03 -20.93
N PRO A 7 -2.89 -10.40 -22.08
CA PRO A 7 -3.38 -11.46 -22.94
C PRO A 7 -3.35 -12.82 -22.25
N LYS A 8 -4.29 -13.71 -22.65
CA LYS A 8 -4.44 -15.07 -22.12
C LYS A 8 -3.27 -15.95 -22.57
N GLY A 9 -2.68 -16.68 -21.61
CA GLY A 9 -1.89 -17.88 -21.86
C GLY A 9 -0.40 -17.64 -22.08
N GLY A 10 0.38 -17.72 -21.00
CA GLY A 10 1.84 -17.87 -21.00
C GLY A 10 2.25 -18.54 -19.70
N ALA A 11 3.27 -19.41 -19.75
CA ALA A 11 3.91 -20.03 -18.60
C ALA A 11 4.21 -18.99 -17.51
N PRO A 12 4.36 -19.36 -16.22
CA PRO A 12 4.70 -18.43 -15.16
C PRO A 12 6.01 -17.74 -15.52
N THR A 13 5.88 -16.52 -16.05
CA THR A 13 7.05 -15.70 -16.39
C THR A 13 7.70 -15.29 -15.07
N ALA A 14 8.99 -15.57 -14.94
CA ALA A 14 9.78 -15.19 -13.78
C ALA A 14 9.47 -13.74 -13.37
N MET A 15 9.35 -13.51 -12.06
CA MET A 15 9.12 -12.19 -11.49
C MET A 15 10.23 -11.24 -11.95
N HIS A 16 9.87 -10.01 -12.28
CA HIS A 16 10.86 -9.01 -12.69
C HIS A 16 11.90 -8.79 -11.58
N PRO A 17 13.22 -8.70 -11.85
CA PRO A 17 14.25 -8.57 -10.82
C PRO A 17 14.00 -7.42 -9.84
N MET A 18 13.57 -6.25 -10.32
CA MET A 18 13.24 -5.10 -9.48
C MET A 18 12.01 -5.39 -8.59
N LEU A 19 11.00 -6.09 -9.10
CA LEU A 19 9.85 -6.50 -8.30
C LEU A 19 10.27 -7.49 -7.19
N THR A 20 11.16 -8.43 -7.51
CA THR A 20 11.71 -9.37 -6.52
C THR A 20 12.44 -8.64 -5.39
N THR A 21 13.21 -7.60 -5.74
CA THR A 21 13.90 -6.77 -4.74
C THR A 21 12.90 -5.97 -3.89
N ALA A 22 11.87 -5.41 -4.50
CA ALA A 22 10.80 -4.71 -3.77
C ALA A 22 10.05 -5.64 -2.80
N VAL A 23 9.74 -6.88 -3.22
CA VAL A 23 9.15 -7.89 -2.34
C VAL A 23 10.07 -8.22 -1.15
N LYS A 24 11.37 -8.37 -1.39
CA LYS A 24 12.35 -8.57 -0.30
C LYS A 24 12.36 -7.39 0.66
N ALA A 25 12.35 -6.17 0.15
CA ALA A 25 12.30 -4.94 0.95
C ALA A 25 11.03 -4.88 1.80
N ALA A 26 9.85 -5.11 1.20
CA ALA A 26 8.58 -5.09 1.89
C ALA A 26 8.50 -6.13 3.02
N ARG A 27 9.00 -7.35 2.80
CA ARG A 27 9.06 -8.39 3.84
C ARG A 27 10.03 -8.05 4.97
N ARG A 28 11.17 -7.41 4.68
CA ARG A 28 12.10 -6.93 5.72
C ARG A 28 11.43 -5.86 6.59
N ALA A 29 10.77 -4.88 5.99
CA ALA A 29 10.00 -3.86 6.71
C ALA A 29 8.87 -4.48 7.54
N GLY A 30 8.09 -5.40 6.97
CA GLY A 30 7.05 -6.12 7.68
C GLY A 30 7.55 -6.90 8.90
N ASN A 31 8.78 -7.44 8.84
CA ASN A 31 9.41 -8.07 10.00
C ASN A 31 9.75 -7.06 11.10
N VAL A 32 10.17 -5.84 10.74
CA VAL A 32 10.40 -4.73 11.70
C VAL A 32 9.08 -4.34 12.35
N ILE A 33 8.03 -4.13 11.55
CA ILE A 33 6.69 -3.77 12.01
C ILE A 33 6.13 -4.84 12.96
N ASN A 34 6.20 -6.12 12.59
CA ASN A 34 5.70 -7.22 13.42
C ASN A 34 6.45 -7.38 14.75
N ARG A 35 7.74 -7.02 14.82
CA ARG A 35 8.47 -6.96 16.10
C ARG A 35 7.97 -5.80 16.95
N GLY A 36 7.87 -4.60 16.36
CA GLY A 36 7.40 -3.41 17.05
C GLY A 36 5.96 -3.54 17.56
N ALA A 37 5.10 -4.24 16.83
CA ALA A 37 3.71 -4.48 17.23
C ALA A 37 3.56 -5.30 18.53
N ARG A 38 4.59 -6.04 18.93
CA ARG A 38 4.60 -6.82 20.19
C ARG A 38 4.88 -5.97 21.43
N ASP A 39 5.54 -4.83 21.22
CA ASP A 39 6.01 -3.95 22.27
C ASP A 39 5.45 -2.54 22.12
N LEU A 40 4.19 -2.42 21.68
CA LEU A 40 3.53 -1.14 21.38
C LEU A 40 3.58 -0.15 22.54
N ASP A 41 3.44 -0.64 23.78
CA ASP A 41 3.47 0.20 24.98
C ASP A 41 4.85 0.84 25.24
N LEU A 42 5.90 0.31 24.62
CA LEU A 42 7.28 0.79 24.76
C LEU A 42 7.68 1.78 23.65
N LEU A 43 6.83 1.96 22.63
CA LEU A 43 7.15 2.83 21.51
C LEU A 43 7.13 4.31 21.91
N LYS A 44 8.17 5.01 21.51
CA LYS A 44 8.18 6.47 21.55
C LYS A 44 7.39 7.00 20.36
N VAL A 45 6.35 7.77 20.65
CA VAL A 45 5.50 8.41 19.66
C VAL A 45 5.87 9.89 19.58
N SER A 46 6.16 10.39 18.38
CA SER A 46 6.31 11.81 18.11
C SER A 46 5.11 12.30 17.28
N SER A 47 4.51 13.40 17.70
CA SER A 47 3.42 14.03 16.96
C SER A 47 3.98 15.12 16.07
N LYS A 48 3.81 15.03 14.76
CA LYS A 48 4.14 16.07 13.78
C LYS A 48 3.08 17.16 13.70
N GLY A 49 1.90 16.90 14.24
CA GLY A 49 0.73 17.76 14.28
C GLY A 49 -0.38 17.10 15.11
N PRO A 50 -1.55 17.76 15.29
CA PRO A 50 -2.60 17.24 16.18
C PRO A 50 -3.12 15.84 15.84
N LYS A 51 -2.85 15.37 14.62
CA LYS A 51 -3.35 14.08 14.10
C LYS A 51 -2.32 13.29 13.28
N ASP A 52 -1.06 13.74 13.26
CA ASP A 52 0.04 13.06 12.57
C ASP A 52 0.96 12.42 13.60
N PHE A 53 1.13 11.10 13.49
CA PHE A 53 1.99 10.33 14.39
C PHE A 53 3.10 9.69 13.57
N VAL A 54 4.31 9.80 14.06
CA VAL A 54 5.49 9.11 13.53
C VAL A 54 6.06 8.26 14.65
N SER A 55 6.26 6.99 14.38
CA SER A 55 6.84 6.05 15.33
C SER A 55 8.29 5.69 14.97
N GLU A 56 9.06 5.24 15.96
CA GLU A 56 10.42 4.72 15.72
C GLU A 56 10.39 3.50 14.76
N ILE A 57 9.27 2.75 14.76
CA ILE A 57 9.09 1.59 13.88
C ILE A 57 8.94 2.00 12.43
N ASP A 58 8.23 3.10 12.16
CA ASP A 58 8.07 3.65 10.82
C ASP A 58 9.44 4.00 10.20
N HIS A 59 10.24 4.77 10.92
CA HIS A 59 11.61 5.07 10.50
C HIS A 59 12.50 3.84 10.33
N ALA A 60 12.38 2.85 11.22
CA ALA A 60 13.15 1.61 11.11
C ALA A 60 12.70 0.77 9.90
N ALA A 61 11.41 0.74 9.60
CA ALA A 61 10.86 0.08 8.42
C ALA A 61 11.33 0.78 7.13
N GLU A 62 11.29 2.12 7.09
CA GLU A 62 11.82 2.91 5.97
C GLU A 62 13.31 2.60 5.72
N ALA A 63 14.12 2.64 6.78
CA ALA A 63 15.55 2.34 6.67
C ALA A 63 15.81 0.94 6.08
N ALA A 64 15.05 -0.07 6.51
CA ALA A 64 15.16 -1.43 5.99
C ALA A 64 14.79 -1.53 4.50
N ILE A 65 13.79 -0.77 4.05
CA ILE A 65 13.41 -0.69 2.62
C ILE A 65 14.52 -0.01 1.83
N VAL A 66 14.95 1.18 2.24
CA VAL A 66 15.97 1.99 1.57
C VAL A 66 17.27 1.20 1.42
N GLU A 67 17.75 0.59 2.49
CA GLU A 67 18.96 -0.25 2.47
C GLU A 67 18.84 -1.38 1.43
N THR A 68 17.69 -2.05 1.39
CA THR A 68 17.48 -3.17 0.47
C THR A 68 17.42 -2.71 -0.98
N LEU A 69 16.72 -1.61 -1.27
CA LEU A 69 16.53 -1.10 -2.63
C LEU A 69 17.80 -0.48 -3.17
N LEU A 70 18.45 0.42 -2.42
CA LEU A 70 19.69 1.09 -2.86
C LEU A 70 20.90 0.16 -2.84
N GLY A 71 20.91 -0.86 -1.96
CA GLY A 71 21.93 -1.91 -2.00
C GLY A 71 21.93 -2.70 -3.29
N ALA A 72 20.75 -2.89 -3.91
CA ALA A 72 20.62 -3.56 -5.21
C ALA A 72 20.69 -2.59 -6.41
N TYR A 73 20.20 -1.36 -6.23
CA TYR A 73 20.09 -0.34 -7.28
C TYR A 73 20.57 1.03 -6.77
N PRO A 74 21.89 1.23 -6.62
CA PRO A 74 22.44 2.43 -5.97
C PRO A 74 22.23 3.73 -6.77
N THR A 75 21.89 3.65 -8.05
CA THR A 75 21.62 4.80 -8.93
C THR A 75 20.17 5.23 -8.97
N HIS A 76 19.27 4.47 -8.31
CA HIS A 76 17.86 4.83 -8.25
C HIS A 76 17.62 5.90 -7.18
N ALA A 77 16.60 6.73 -7.40
CA ALA A 77 16.11 7.66 -6.37
C ALA A 77 15.05 7.00 -5.49
N ILE A 78 14.84 7.60 -4.31
CA ILE A 78 13.76 7.22 -3.39
C ILE A 78 12.95 8.47 -3.05
N LEU A 79 11.65 8.34 -3.15
CA LEU A 79 10.64 9.26 -2.61
C LEU A 79 9.91 8.53 -1.48
N ALA A 80 10.14 8.96 -0.25
CA ALA A 80 9.53 8.39 0.95
C ALA A 80 8.58 9.39 1.62
N GLU A 81 7.55 8.89 2.30
CA GLU A 81 6.57 9.71 3.00
C GLU A 81 7.25 10.52 4.13
N GLU A 82 8.18 9.92 4.85
CA GLU A 82 8.90 10.53 5.96
C GLU A 82 10.00 11.52 5.54
N GLY A 83 10.10 11.83 4.25
CA GLY A 83 10.95 12.91 3.73
C GLY A 83 12.43 12.59 3.63
N THR A 84 12.85 11.35 3.79
CA THR A 84 14.19 10.89 3.42
C THR A 84 14.28 10.68 1.91
N ALA A 85 14.09 11.74 1.12
CA ALA A 85 14.47 11.71 -0.28
C ALA A 85 15.99 11.46 -0.34
N LYS A 86 16.41 10.22 -0.49
CA LYS A 86 17.80 9.83 -0.71
C LYS A 86 17.99 9.54 -2.19
N GLY A 87 18.85 10.31 -2.78
CA GLY A 87 19.21 10.24 -4.17
C GLY A 87 19.29 11.65 -4.73
N GLU A 88 20.47 12.14 -5.03
CA GLU A 88 20.74 13.52 -5.50
C GLU A 88 20.16 13.82 -6.90
N ASN A 89 19.24 12.97 -7.42
CA ASN A 89 18.77 13.11 -8.78
C ASN A 89 17.26 13.31 -8.85
N ALA A 90 16.84 14.57 -8.86
CA ALA A 90 15.49 14.95 -9.34
C ALA A 90 15.20 14.49 -10.80
N GLN A 91 16.20 13.90 -11.47
CA GLN A 91 16.16 13.38 -12.85
C GLN A 91 16.47 11.88 -12.93
N ALA A 92 16.38 11.14 -11.81
CA ALA A 92 16.62 9.70 -11.83
C ALA A 92 15.63 9.01 -12.76
N GLU A 93 16.12 8.14 -13.63
CA GLU A 93 15.29 7.37 -14.56
C GLU A 93 14.33 6.43 -13.82
N TYR A 94 14.76 5.93 -12.65
CA TYR A 94 14.01 5.04 -11.77
C TYR A 94 13.86 5.67 -10.38
N VAL A 95 12.61 5.78 -9.91
CA VAL A 95 12.27 6.31 -8.59
C VAL A 95 11.44 5.29 -7.84
N TRP A 96 11.89 4.91 -6.64
CA TRP A 96 11.09 4.13 -5.70
C TRP A 96 10.22 5.08 -4.87
N ILE A 97 8.92 4.84 -4.88
CA ILE A 97 7.95 5.56 -4.06
C ILE A 97 7.56 4.62 -2.95
N ILE A 98 7.83 5.00 -1.70
CA ILE A 98 7.64 4.13 -0.55
C ILE A 98 6.79 4.78 0.53
N ASP A 99 5.88 4.00 1.09
CA ASP A 99 5.21 4.24 2.35
C ASP A 99 5.52 3.04 3.24
N PRO A 100 6.39 3.22 4.24
CA PRO A 100 6.87 2.11 5.06
C PRO A 100 5.81 1.54 5.99
N LEU A 101 4.81 2.34 6.39
CA LEU A 101 3.75 1.92 7.30
C LEU A 101 2.44 2.68 7.03
N ASP A 102 1.76 2.37 5.90
CA ASP A 102 0.40 2.85 5.65
C ASP A 102 -0.55 2.35 6.73
N GLY A 103 -1.19 3.27 7.45
CA GLY A 103 -2.04 2.98 8.60
C GLY A 103 -1.32 3.12 9.94
N THR A 104 -0.36 4.05 10.07
CA THR A 104 0.41 4.34 11.30
C THR A 104 -0.50 4.53 12.52
N THR A 105 -1.61 5.25 12.38
CA THR A 105 -2.59 5.42 13.46
C THR A 105 -3.17 4.09 13.92
N ASN A 106 -3.52 3.19 12.99
CA ASN A 106 -4.01 1.86 13.30
C ASN A 106 -2.96 1.05 14.06
N PHE A 107 -1.72 1.07 13.56
CA PHE A 107 -0.60 0.39 14.20
C PHE A 107 -0.41 0.84 15.65
N LEU A 108 -0.36 2.17 15.90
CA LEU A 108 -0.17 2.74 17.24
C LEU A 108 -1.31 2.40 18.21
N HIS A 109 -2.50 2.12 17.71
CA HIS A 109 -3.65 1.74 18.52
C HIS A 109 -3.89 0.21 18.56
N GLY A 110 -2.96 -0.59 18.04
CA GLY A 110 -3.10 -2.04 18.01
C GLY A 110 -4.21 -2.55 17.08
N PHE A 111 -4.72 -1.72 16.16
CA PHE A 111 -5.71 -2.15 15.17
C PHE A 111 -5.01 -2.81 13.98
N PRO A 112 -5.26 -4.11 13.70
CA PRO A 112 -4.45 -4.93 12.80
C PRO A 112 -4.77 -4.67 11.32
N GLN A 113 -4.69 -3.42 10.87
CA GLN A 113 -4.98 -2.98 9.51
C GLN A 113 -3.95 -1.92 9.10
N TYR A 114 -2.80 -2.37 8.62
CA TYR A 114 -1.68 -1.56 8.13
C TYR A 114 -0.83 -2.37 7.16
N CYS A 115 -0.05 -1.70 6.31
CA CYS A 115 0.78 -2.37 5.32
C CYS A 115 2.03 -1.59 4.96
N VAL A 116 2.92 -2.25 4.23
CA VAL A 116 4.05 -1.65 3.51
C VAL A 116 3.63 -1.45 2.06
N SER A 117 3.85 -0.27 1.51
CA SER A 117 3.60 0.05 0.10
C SER A 117 4.89 0.49 -0.60
N ILE A 118 5.24 -0.16 -1.72
CA ILE A 118 6.42 0.14 -2.53
C ILE A 118 6.01 0.17 -4.00
N ALA A 119 6.28 1.28 -4.68
CA ALA A 119 6.11 1.36 -6.13
C ALA A 119 7.43 1.72 -6.81
N LEU A 120 7.62 1.27 -8.04
CA LEU A 120 8.71 1.69 -8.92
C LEU A 120 8.16 2.49 -10.07
N GLU A 121 8.59 3.73 -10.14
CA GLU A 121 8.38 4.61 -11.28
C GLU A 121 9.59 4.53 -12.22
N HIS A 122 9.32 4.44 -13.51
CA HIS A 122 10.30 4.54 -14.58
C HIS A 122 9.87 5.67 -15.51
N ARG A 123 10.65 6.75 -15.57
CA ARG A 123 10.39 7.93 -16.42
C ARG A 123 8.98 8.50 -16.25
N GLY A 124 8.55 8.75 -15.02
CA GLY A 124 7.22 9.30 -14.71
C GLY A 124 6.06 8.30 -14.81
N ILE A 125 6.34 7.00 -15.02
CA ILE A 125 5.31 5.98 -15.17
C ILE A 125 5.55 4.87 -14.13
N VAL A 126 4.57 4.63 -13.25
CA VAL A 126 4.62 3.51 -12.32
C VAL A 126 4.53 2.18 -13.08
N THR A 127 5.54 1.33 -12.92
CA THR A 127 5.72 0.07 -13.64
C THR A 127 5.60 -1.17 -12.77
N GLN A 128 5.93 -1.07 -11.49
CA GLN A 128 5.88 -2.16 -10.50
C GLN A 128 5.18 -1.65 -9.25
N GLY A 129 4.51 -2.55 -8.54
CA GLY A 129 3.90 -2.26 -7.24
C GLY A 129 3.94 -3.47 -6.33
N VAL A 130 4.21 -3.23 -5.06
CA VAL A 130 4.15 -4.21 -3.97
C VAL A 130 3.39 -3.59 -2.82
N ILE A 131 2.38 -4.31 -2.30
CA ILE A 131 1.75 -3.99 -1.03
C ILE A 131 1.81 -5.26 -0.19
N TYR A 132 2.32 -5.15 1.02
CA TYR A 132 2.48 -6.27 1.93
C TYR A 132 1.77 -6.00 3.26
N ASP A 133 0.76 -6.81 3.54
CA ASP A 133 0.09 -6.86 4.85
C ASP A 133 0.89 -7.79 5.77
N PRO A 134 1.62 -7.27 6.76
CA PRO A 134 2.42 -8.12 7.64
C PRO A 134 1.58 -8.88 8.67
N VAL A 135 0.34 -8.47 8.92
CA VAL A 135 -0.57 -9.12 9.88
C VAL A 135 -1.12 -10.41 9.31
N ARG A 136 -1.62 -10.35 8.05
CA ARG A 136 -2.18 -11.52 7.33
C ARG A 136 -1.14 -12.29 6.55
N ASN A 137 0.08 -11.73 6.40
CA ASN A 137 1.12 -12.20 5.49
C ASN A 137 0.65 -12.22 4.02
N ASP A 138 -0.22 -11.29 3.65
CA ASP A 138 -0.73 -11.15 2.29
C ASP A 138 0.18 -10.25 1.46
N LEU A 139 0.64 -10.78 0.33
CA LEU A 139 1.53 -10.10 -0.59
C LEU A 139 0.81 -9.80 -1.91
N PHE A 140 0.55 -8.54 -2.15
CA PHE A 140 0.04 -8.06 -3.43
C PHE A 140 1.20 -7.56 -4.28
N THR A 141 1.25 -8.00 -5.54
CA THR A 141 2.25 -7.58 -6.51
C THR A 141 1.60 -7.22 -7.83
N ALA A 142 2.15 -6.22 -8.51
CA ALA A 142 1.70 -5.85 -9.85
C ALA A 142 2.88 -5.45 -10.73
N THR A 143 2.80 -5.83 -12.00
CA THR A 143 3.69 -5.33 -13.05
C THR A 143 2.85 -4.82 -14.21
N ARG A 144 3.16 -3.62 -14.68
CA ARG A 144 2.47 -3.01 -15.81
C ARG A 144 2.48 -3.92 -17.02
N GLY A 145 1.29 -4.20 -17.57
CA GLY A 145 1.09 -5.10 -18.70
C GLY A 145 1.09 -6.60 -18.35
N ARG A 146 1.43 -7.00 -17.12
CA ARG A 146 1.42 -8.40 -16.69
C ARG A 146 0.29 -8.74 -15.71
N GLY A 147 -0.37 -7.71 -15.13
CA GLY A 147 -1.48 -7.86 -14.18
C GLY A 147 -1.04 -7.82 -12.73
N ALA A 148 -1.98 -8.12 -11.83
CA ALA A 148 -1.82 -8.11 -10.39
C ALA A 148 -2.03 -9.51 -9.79
N PHE A 149 -1.38 -9.76 -8.66
CA PHE A 149 -1.37 -11.05 -7.96
C PHE A 149 -1.49 -10.84 -6.45
N LEU A 150 -2.19 -11.74 -5.78
CA LEU A 150 -2.21 -11.91 -4.33
C LEU A 150 -1.64 -13.29 -4.01
N ASN A 151 -0.52 -13.34 -3.27
CA ASN A 151 0.16 -14.58 -2.90
C ASN A 151 0.34 -15.51 -4.12
N ASP A 152 0.89 -14.93 -5.21
CA ASP A 152 1.12 -15.59 -6.51
C ASP A 152 -0.14 -16.00 -7.30
N ARG A 153 -1.33 -15.78 -6.74
CA ARG A 153 -2.61 -15.99 -7.44
C ARG A 153 -3.03 -14.72 -8.16
N ARG A 154 -3.34 -14.85 -9.44
CA ARG A 154 -3.77 -13.70 -10.24
C ARG A 154 -5.10 -13.14 -9.73
N ILE A 155 -5.15 -11.81 -9.53
CA ILE A 155 -6.36 -11.09 -9.15
C ILE A 155 -6.83 -10.18 -10.28
N ARG A 156 -8.11 -9.83 -10.26
CA ARG A 156 -8.76 -8.94 -11.24
C ARG A 156 -9.73 -8.02 -10.51
N VAL A 157 -10.11 -6.94 -11.18
CA VAL A 157 -11.18 -6.06 -10.70
C VAL A 157 -12.51 -6.81 -10.63
N SER A 158 -13.35 -6.45 -9.68
CA SER A 158 -14.70 -7.00 -9.51
C SER A 158 -15.53 -6.82 -10.79
N LYS A 159 -16.40 -7.80 -11.07
CA LYS A 159 -17.40 -7.75 -12.16
C LYS A 159 -18.72 -7.12 -11.71
N ARG A 160 -18.79 -6.55 -10.50
CA ARG A 160 -19.99 -5.85 -10.02
C ARG A 160 -20.17 -4.56 -10.78
N HIS A 161 -21.37 -4.37 -11.35
CA HIS A 161 -21.70 -3.21 -12.17
C HIS A 161 -22.78 -2.32 -11.55
N HIS A 162 -23.44 -2.81 -10.49
CA HIS A 162 -24.47 -2.04 -9.78
C HIS A 162 -23.94 -1.58 -8.44
N LEU A 163 -24.14 -0.30 -8.14
CA LEU A 163 -23.67 0.32 -6.89
C LEU A 163 -24.20 -0.41 -5.65
N ARG A 164 -25.46 -0.85 -5.68
CA ARG A 164 -26.11 -1.64 -4.60
C ARG A 164 -25.37 -2.94 -4.23
N ASP A 165 -24.58 -3.48 -5.14
CA ASP A 165 -23.83 -4.73 -4.94
C ASP A 165 -22.37 -4.47 -4.52
N CYS A 166 -21.97 -3.20 -4.44
CA CYS A 166 -20.60 -2.78 -4.16
C CYS A 166 -20.40 -2.50 -2.67
N LEU A 167 -19.32 -3.03 -2.12
CA LEU A 167 -18.75 -2.60 -0.86
C LEU A 167 -17.78 -1.44 -1.14
N ILE A 168 -17.95 -0.31 -0.48
CA ILE A 168 -17.19 0.91 -0.73
C ILE A 168 -16.20 1.15 0.42
N GLY A 169 -14.92 1.32 0.08
CA GLY A 169 -13.89 1.83 0.99
C GLY A 169 -13.88 3.35 1.00
N THR A 170 -13.66 3.95 2.16
CA THR A 170 -13.61 5.41 2.32
C THR A 170 -12.62 5.82 3.40
N GLY A 171 -12.10 7.06 3.31
CA GLY A 171 -11.34 7.73 4.35
C GLY A 171 -12.14 8.89 4.97
N PHE A 172 -11.74 9.39 6.14
CA PHE A 172 -12.32 10.59 6.71
C PHE A 172 -11.45 11.82 6.42
N PRO A 173 -12.04 13.01 6.17
CA PRO A 173 -11.30 14.25 5.95
C PRO A 173 -10.78 14.83 7.28
N PHE A 174 -9.80 14.16 7.91
CA PHE A 174 -9.30 14.57 9.23
C PHE A 174 -8.50 15.87 9.23
N ARG A 175 -7.79 16.17 8.12
CA ARG A 175 -6.87 17.30 8.07
C ARG A 175 -7.56 18.61 7.74
N ASP A 176 -8.62 18.54 6.95
CA ASP A 176 -9.41 19.70 6.54
C ASP A 176 -10.89 19.44 6.82
N GLY A 177 -11.42 20.10 7.87
CA GLY A 177 -12.83 20.00 8.26
C GLY A 177 -13.77 20.80 7.35
N SER A 178 -13.28 21.60 6.40
CA SER A 178 -14.12 22.44 5.54
C SER A 178 -15.06 21.63 4.64
N PHE A 179 -14.69 20.38 4.34
CA PHE A 179 -15.48 19.47 3.51
C PHE A 179 -16.32 18.47 4.30
N LEU A 180 -16.35 18.56 5.64
CA LEU A 180 -16.98 17.55 6.49
C LEU A 180 -18.48 17.39 6.19
N ASP A 181 -19.22 18.49 6.07
CA ASP A 181 -20.68 18.44 5.81
C ASP A 181 -20.97 17.81 4.43
N THR A 182 -20.20 18.17 3.42
CA THR A 182 -20.30 17.59 2.08
C THR A 182 -19.99 16.09 2.13
N TYR A 183 -18.92 15.71 2.83
CA TYR A 183 -18.53 14.31 3.00
C TYR A 183 -19.63 13.50 3.71
N LEU A 184 -20.23 14.03 4.79
CA LEU A 184 -21.31 13.36 5.52
C LEU A 184 -22.57 13.22 4.67
N ALA A 185 -22.90 14.22 3.84
CA ALA A 185 -24.00 14.14 2.88
C ALA A 185 -23.76 13.01 1.85
N MET A 186 -22.56 12.93 1.29
CA MET A 186 -22.17 11.84 0.37
C MET A 186 -22.21 10.47 1.05
N MET A 187 -21.71 10.35 2.29
CA MET A 187 -21.78 9.12 3.07
C MET A 187 -23.22 8.65 3.27
N LYS A 188 -24.13 9.55 3.61
CA LYS A 188 -25.56 9.25 3.78
C LYS A 188 -26.15 8.60 2.53
N GLU A 189 -25.88 9.18 1.36
CA GLU A 189 -26.32 8.63 0.07
C GLU A 189 -25.70 7.25 -0.19
N MET A 190 -24.39 7.10 0.05
CA MET A 190 -23.70 5.84 -0.17
C MET A 190 -24.20 4.71 0.74
N ILE A 191 -24.53 5.00 2.01
CA ILE A 191 -25.09 4.01 2.94
C ILE A 191 -26.41 3.43 2.40
N THR A 192 -27.25 4.24 1.76
CA THR A 192 -28.56 3.81 1.25
C THR A 192 -28.50 3.09 -0.10
N HIS A 193 -27.45 3.31 -0.88
CA HIS A 193 -27.36 2.85 -2.27
C HIS A 193 -26.29 1.76 -2.52
N THR A 194 -25.56 1.36 -1.49
CA THR A 194 -24.49 0.34 -1.60
C THR A 194 -24.74 -0.87 -0.72
N ALA A 195 -23.96 -1.93 -0.90
CA ALA A 195 -23.95 -3.08 -0.01
C ALA A 195 -23.38 -2.76 1.39
N GLY A 196 -22.64 -1.66 1.51
CA GLY A 196 -22.10 -1.14 2.76
C GLY A 196 -20.83 -0.32 2.57
N LEU A 197 -20.47 0.39 3.65
CA LEU A 197 -19.24 1.16 3.71
C LEU A 197 -18.22 0.50 4.64
N ARG A 198 -16.95 0.69 4.34
CA ARG A 198 -15.83 0.32 5.21
C ARG A 198 -14.84 1.47 5.29
N ARG A 199 -14.30 1.68 6.48
CA ARG A 199 -13.24 2.65 6.75
C ARG A 199 -12.12 1.97 7.55
N PRO A 200 -11.31 1.10 6.90
CA PRO A 200 -10.28 0.36 7.60
C PRO A 200 -9.07 1.21 8.00
N GLY A 201 -8.76 2.31 7.28
CA GLY A 201 -7.76 3.29 7.67
C GLY A 201 -6.33 3.04 7.18
N ALA A 202 -6.15 2.11 6.24
CA ALA A 202 -4.92 1.90 5.49
C ALA A 202 -5.27 1.96 3.99
N ALA A 203 -4.95 3.06 3.34
CA ALA A 203 -5.46 3.40 2.01
C ALA A 203 -5.02 2.40 0.94
N ALA A 204 -3.79 1.91 1.01
CA ALA A 204 -3.26 0.94 0.06
C ALA A 204 -3.98 -0.42 0.17
N LEU A 205 -4.28 -0.89 1.38
CA LEU A 205 -5.06 -2.12 1.59
C LEU A 205 -6.54 -1.94 1.19
N GLU A 206 -7.12 -0.77 1.47
CA GLU A 206 -8.50 -0.47 1.06
C GLU A 206 -8.67 -0.59 -0.44
N ALA A 207 -7.72 0.00 -1.21
CA ALA A 207 -7.74 -0.06 -2.66
C ALA A 207 -7.68 -1.49 -3.22
N LEU A 208 -7.12 -2.44 -2.48
CA LEU A 208 -6.94 -3.82 -2.90
C LEU A 208 -8.09 -4.74 -2.45
N HIS A 209 -8.54 -4.64 -1.19
CA HIS A 209 -9.55 -5.53 -0.63
C HIS A 209 -10.96 -5.30 -1.18
N HIS A 210 -11.22 -4.15 -1.78
CA HIS A 210 -12.53 -3.83 -2.36
C HIS A 210 -12.67 -4.25 -3.83
N HIS A 211 -11.60 -4.77 -4.44
CA HIS A 211 -11.55 -5.11 -5.86
C HIS A 211 -11.19 -6.55 -6.23
N PRO A 212 -10.57 -7.39 -5.40
CA PRO A 212 -10.21 -8.71 -5.88
C PRO A 212 -11.41 -9.66 -5.84
N VAL A 213 -11.88 -10.04 -7.00
CA VAL A 213 -12.46 -11.37 -7.17
C VAL A 213 -11.27 -12.30 -7.36
N VAL A 214 -10.98 -13.11 -6.36
CA VAL A 214 -10.20 -14.32 -6.57
C VAL A 214 -11.13 -15.24 -7.35
N ASP A 215 -10.94 -15.32 -8.67
CA ASP A 215 -11.56 -16.37 -9.47
C ASP A 215 -11.02 -17.70 -8.93
N ASP A 216 -11.91 -18.58 -8.47
CA ASP A 216 -11.73 -19.92 -7.91
C ASP A 216 -11.84 -20.05 -6.37
N LEU A 217 -13.09 -19.87 -5.90
CA LEU A 217 -13.64 -20.64 -4.80
C LEU A 217 -14.80 -21.47 -5.39
N VAL A 218 -14.48 -22.51 -6.13
CA VAL A 218 -15.33 -23.70 -6.31
C VAL A 218 -14.41 -24.90 -6.26
#